data_33a68087f848df72b1c335658f88d1b5
#
_entry.id   33a68087f848df72b1c335658f88d1b5
#
_cell.length_a   1.000
_cell.length_b   1.000
_cell.length_c   1.000
_cell.angle_alpha   90.00
_cell.angle_beta   90.00
_cell.angle_gamma   90.00
#
_symmetry.space_group_name_H-M   'P 1'
#
loop_
_entity.id
_entity.type
_entity.pdbx_description
1 polymer ?
#
loop_
_entity_poly.entity_id
_entity_poly.type
_entity_poly.pdbx_seq_one_letter_code
_entity_poly.pdbx_strand_id
1 'polypeptide(L)'
;VLTSSTGGGHDARAEAFAEWCFQLYRHDVEVRIEQMLERSSVVNRTGVRLYNRIQRSAPWVHKIFYAIVELLSFINRRNVVFGQSYYAEVLRDFRPHLVLSVHDCLNRGYFPLARKILGADKVRCATYCGEFSGGWGYSRNWIEPTVDRYFSRTATANDYAIKCGIPPERSRVRGVLMQPRAHLDILDEEGRRQFLTKKLGLRADRFTVFLATGSNGAHNHFDLLPPLVRHGDRMQAIVICGRNKQAYNDLIHWRTLHPEFNCHIEGYSEIVHRLMQVSDVIVTRGGTTTCAKALFYRCPIVFNAFGGIMPQEQLTWKFFRNGAGCEKVESAAEFADLIERWHDDPAAFQAAREKFLQLRIEEDPTVVIDELVELANEVPKAKLLRLPFPPKTNGNGNGAGAR
;
A
#
# COMPACT_ATOMS: atom_id res chain seq x y z
N VAL A 1 -14.30 5.33 4.60
CA VAL A 1 -12.82 5.24 4.67
C VAL A 1 -12.20 6.46 4.04
N LEU A 2 -11.29 7.12 4.74
CA LEU A 2 -10.58 8.30 4.26
C LEU A 2 -9.23 7.88 3.66
N THR A 3 -9.00 8.22 2.40
CA THR A 3 -7.77 7.91 1.65
C THR A 3 -7.36 9.07 0.73
N SER A 4 -6.19 8.92 0.11
CA SER A 4 -5.69 9.75 -0.99
C SER A 4 -4.71 8.93 -1.85
N SER A 5 -4.69 9.18 -3.15
CA SER A 5 -3.90 8.44 -4.14
C SER A 5 -2.42 8.88 -4.17
N THR A 6 -1.81 9.11 -3.01
CA THR A 6 -0.38 9.36 -2.88
C THR A 6 0.39 8.03 -2.90
N GLY A 7 0.93 7.67 -4.07
CA GLY A 7 1.71 6.43 -4.25
C GLY A 7 0.91 5.12 -4.35
N GLY A 8 -0.41 5.13 -4.18
CA GLY A 8 -1.30 3.97 -4.36
C GLY A 8 -1.38 3.00 -3.17
N GLY A 9 -0.52 3.10 -2.17
CA GLY A 9 -0.54 2.20 -1.00
C GLY A 9 -1.71 2.46 -0.05
N HIS A 10 -2.15 3.70 0.04
CA HIS A 10 -3.30 4.10 0.87
C HIS A 10 -4.61 3.60 0.27
N ASP A 11 -4.79 3.77 -1.05
CA ASP A 11 -5.96 3.27 -1.76
C ASP A 11 -6.08 1.77 -1.64
N ALA A 12 -4.98 1.02 -1.81
CA ALA A 12 -4.98 -0.44 -1.66
C ALA A 12 -5.43 -0.90 -0.27
N ARG A 13 -5.17 -0.13 0.80
CA ARG A 13 -5.66 -0.42 2.16
C ARG A 13 -7.16 -0.10 2.31
N ALA A 14 -7.60 1.02 1.72
CA ALA A 14 -9.02 1.38 1.72
C ALA A 14 -9.87 0.35 0.97
N GLU A 15 -9.40 -0.07 -0.21
CA GLU A 15 -10.01 -1.12 -1.01
C GLU A 15 -10.01 -2.46 -0.28
N ALA A 16 -8.89 -2.83 0.36
CA ALA A 16 -8.81 -4.06 1.15
C ALA A 16 -9.86 -4.11 2.27
N PHE A 17 -10.03 -3.00 3.01
CA PHE A 17 -11.07 -2.92 4.03
C PHE A 17 -12.46 -3.11 3.42
N ALA A 18 -12.78 -2.42 2.33
CA ALA A 18 -14.09 -2.51 1.69
C ALA A 18 -14.38 -3.91 1.14
N GLU A 19 -13.39 -4.53 0.47
CA GLU A 19 -13.53 -5.89 -0.09
C GLU A 19 -13.72 -6.93 1.02
N TRP A 20 -12.98 -6.84 2.14
CA TRP A 20 -13.16 -7.72 3.29
C TRP A 20 -14.52 -7.52 3.96
N CYS A 21 -14.97 -6.28 4.17
CA CYS A 21 -16.31 -6.02 4.69
C CYS A 21 -17.39 -6.66 3.80
N PHE A 22 -17.24 -6.54 2.47
CA PHE A 22 -18.16 -7.17 1.54
C PHE A 22 -18.14 -8.71 1.64
N GLN A 23 -16.98 -9.33 1.79
CA GLN A 23 -16.88 -10.79 1.92
C GLN A 23 -17.42 -11.33 3.23
N LEU A 24 -17.10 -10.65 4.36
CA LEU A 24 -17.43 -11.14 5.69
C LEU A 24 -18.82 -10.71 6.15
N TYR A 25 -19.27 -9.52 5.78
CA TYR A 25 -20.49 -8.92 6.30
C TYR A 25 -21.55 -8.61 5.22
N ARG A 26 -21.20 -8.72 3.95
CA ARG A 26 -22.09 -8.52 2.79
C ARG A 26 -22.94 -7.23 2.90
N HIS A 27 -24.26 -7.38 3.13
CA HIS A 27 -25.20 -6.26 3.18
C HIS A 27 -25.31 -5.61 4.56
N ASP A 28 -24.68 -6.17 5.59
CA ASP A 28 -24.73 -5.63 6.95
C ASP A 28 -23.81 -4.44 7.13
N VAL A 29 -22.79 -4.31 6.29
CA VAL A 29 -21.81 -3.23 6.32
C VAL A 29 -21.74 -2.54 4.96
N GLU A 30 -22.09 -1.25 4.93
CA GLU A 30 -21.86 -0.39 3.77
C GLU A 30 -20.57 0.39 3.94
N VAL A 31 -19.68 0.32 2.94
CA VAL A 31 -18.40 1.01 2.95
C VAL A 31 -18.33 2.04 1.83
N ARG A 32 -18.07 3.30 2.20
CA ARG A 32 -17.78 4.40 1.27
C ARG A 32 -16.32 4.80 1.38
N ILE A 33 -15.60 4.78 0.25
CA ILE A 33 -14.21 5.23 0.15
C ILE A 33 -14.19 6.65 -0.38
N GLU A 34 -13.54 7.56 0.37
CA GLU A 34 -13.42 8.97 -0.01
C GLU A 34 -11.96 9.37 -0.22
N GLN A 35 -11.65 9.77 -1.45
CA GLN A 35 -10.35 10.38 -1.80
C GLN A 35 -10.37 11.86 -1.41
N MET A 36 -10.15 12.11 -0.13
CA MET A 36 -10.39 13.41 0.49
C MET A 36 -9.56 14.53 -0.12
N LEU A 37 -8.26 14.32 -0.35
CA LEU A 37 -7.40 15.39 -0.88
C LEU A 37 -7.77 15.75 -2.31
N GLU A 38 -8.04 14.76 -3.16
CA GLU A 38 -8.36 14.96 -4.58
C GLU A 38 -9.73 15.61 -4.80
N ARG A 39 -10.70 15.29 -3.95
CA ARG A 39 -12.08 15.78 -4.07
C ARG A 39 -12.31 17.10 -3.36
N SER A 40 -11.50 17.42 -2.34
CA SER A 40 -11.71 18.58 -1.49
C SER A 40 -11.42 19.92 -2.18
N SER A 41 -10.41 19.98 -3.07
CA SER A 41 -10.08 21.19 -3.82
C SER A 41 -9.18 20.90 -5.02
N VAL A 42 -9.17 21.85 -5.98
CA VAL A 42 -8.25 21.80 -7.14
C VAL A 42 -6.80 21.91 -6.68
N VAL A 43 -6.53 22.71 -5.65
CA VAL A 43 -5.17 22.90 -5.10
C VAL A 43 -4.63 21.58 -4.52
N ASN A 44 -5.43 20.89 -3.70
CA ASN A 44 -5.03 19.61 -3.11
C ASN A 44 -4.86 18.53 -4.18
N ARG A 45 -5.74 18.48 -5.18
CA ARG A 45 -5.62 17.57 -6.33
C ARG A 45 -4.30 17.81 -7.09
N THR A 46 -3.94 19.07 -7.31
CA THR A 46 -2.68 19.44 -7.98
C THR A 46 -1.48 19.06 -7.11
N GLY A 47 -1.57 19.24 -5.78
CA GLY A 47 -0.57 18.81 -4.82
C GLY A 47 -0.31 17.30 -4.88
N VAL A 48 -1.35 16.48 -4.91
CA VAL A 48 -1.24 15.01 -5.06
C VAL A 48 -0.58 14.63 -6.40
N ARG A 49 -0.97 15.30 -7.50
CA ARG A 49 -0.34 15.07 -8.82
C ARG A 49 1.14 15.44 -8.83
N LEU A 50 1.49 16.57 -8.23
CA LEU A 50 2.87 17.02 -8.09
C LEU A 50 3.69 16.03 -7.24
N TYR A 51 3.16 15.60 -6.11
CA TYR A 51 3.77 14.56 -5.27
C TYR A 51 4.10 13.31 -6.08
N ASN A 52 3.11 12.76 -6.80
CA ASN A 52 3.30 11.56 -7.61
C ASN A 52 4.29 11.77 -8.77
N ARG A 53 4.40 12.99 -9.32
CA ARG A 53 5.39 13.33 -10.36
C ARG A 53 6.80 13.39 -9.77
N ILE A 54 6.99 14.05 -8.63
CA ILE A 54 8.27 14.13 -7.94
C ILE A 54 8.76 12.74 -7.55
N GLN A 55 7.87 11.88 -7.07
CA GLN A 55 8.19 10.50 -6.72
C GLN A 55 8.79 9.70 -7.89
N ARG A 56 8.34 9.97 -9.11
CA ARG A 56 8.84 9.29 -10.32
C ARG A 56 10.17 9.86 -10.81
N SER A 57 10.31 11.18 -10.80
CA SER A 57 11.37 11.88 -11.57
C SER A 57 12.52 12.39 -10.70
N ALA A 58 12.27 12.67 -9.42
CA ALA A 58 13.26 13.29 -8.54
C ALA A 58 13.05 12.88 -7.07
N PRO A 59 13.29 11.61 -6.69
CA PRO A 59 13.03 11.11 -5.34
C PRO A 59 13.75 11.89 -4.24
N TRP A 60 14.92 12.45 -4.52
CA TRP A 60 15.69 13.27 -3.57
C TRP A 60 14.96 14.56 -3.14
N VAL A 61 14.11 15.13 -3.99
CA VAL A 61 13.28 16.30 -3.69
C VAL A 61 12.26 16.00 -2.59
N HIS A 62 11.86 14.74 -2.45
CA HIS A 62 10.94 14.34 -1.39
C HIS A 62 11.44 14.63 0.02
N LYS A 63 12.75 14.63 0.26
CA LYS A 63 13.30 14.97 1.57
C LYS A 63 12.95 16.41 1.94
N ILE A 64 13.06 17.33 0.97
CA ILE A 64 12.73 18.76 1.16
C ILE A 64 11.19 18.90 1.31
N PHE A 65 10.43 18.29 0.42
CA PHE A 65 8.96 18.32 0.46
C PHE A 65 8.43 17.79 1.79
N TYR A 66 8.95 16.66 2.26
CA TYR A 66 8.57 16.07 3.54
C TYR A 66 8.90 16.99 4.71
N ALA A 67 10.09 17.60 4.74
CA ALA A 67 10.47 18.54 5.78
C ALA A 67 9.54 19.77 5.83
N ILE A 68 9.11 20.28 4.66
CA ILE A 68 8.16 21.38 4.56
C ILE A 68 6.78 20.95 5.09
N VAL A 69 6.28 19.78 4.70
CA VAL A 69 4.98 19.26 5.17
C VAL A 69 4.99 19.05 6.69
N GLU A 70 6.07 18.48 7.24
CA GLU A 70 6.20 18.29 8.69
C GLU A 70 6.31 19.63 9.44
N LEU A 71 7.03 20.61 8.88
CA LEU A 71 7.10 21.96 9.45
C LEU A 71 5.71 22.63 9.45
N LEU A 72 4.99 22.56 8.33
CA LEU A 72 3.63 23.10 8.23
C LEU A 72 2.68 22.38 9.20
N SER A 73 2.82 21.08 9.37
CA SER A 73 2.03 20.28 10.33
C SER A 73 2.34 20.67 11.77
N PHE A 74 3.59 21.02 12.07
CA PHE A 74 4.00 21.51 13.38
C PHE A 74 3.45 22.91 13.68
N ILE A 75 3.45 23.80 12.69
CA ILE A 75 2.92 25.16 12.81
C ILE A 75 1.39 25.16 12.89
N ASN A 76 0.75 24.22 12.21
CA ASN A 76 -0.72 24.10 12.15
C ASN A 76 -1.32 23.56 13.46
N ARG A 77 -1.12 24.29 14.55
CA ARG A 77 -1.67 23.94 15.88
C ARG A 77 -3.20 23.98 15.95
N ARG A 78 -3.86 24.62 14.98
CA ARG A 78 -5.32 24.80 14.97
C ARG A 78 -6.07 23.64 14.28
N ASN A 79 -5.37 22.57 13.89
CA ASN A 79 -5.97 21.40 13.24
C ASN A 79 -6.89 21.79 12.07
N VAL A 80 -6.42 22.70 11.20
CA VAL A 80 -7.18 23.10 10.02
C VAL A 80 -7.35 21.88 9.11
N VAL A 81 -8.59 21.52 8.86
CA VAL A 81 -8.95 20.40 8.00
C VAL A 81 -9.03 20.90 6.56
N PHE A 82 -8.14 20.40 5.72
CA PHE A 82 -8.21 20.67 4.29
C PHE A 82 -9.50 20.08 3.70
N GLY A 83 -10.27 20.90 2.99
CA GLY A 83 -11.54 20.46 2.43
C GLY A 83 -12.64 20.26 3.46
N GLN A 84 -12.62 21.05 4.56
CA GLN A 84 -13.59 20.97 5.64
C GLN A 84 -15.06 20.96 5.17
N SER A 85 -15.40 21.80 4.21
CA SER A 85 -16.77 21.90 3.68
C SER A 85 -17.20 20.61 2.98
N TYR A 86 -16.34 20.09 2.10
CA TYR A 86 -16.59 18.82 1.42
C TYR A 86 -16.71 17.66 2.41
N TYR A 87 -15.79 17.58 3.37
CA TYR A 87 -15.84 16.53 4.40
C TYR A 87 -17.12 16.60 5.23
N ALA A 88 -17.54 17.83 5.61
CA ALA A 88 -18.78 18.04 6.34
C ALA A 88 -20.03 17.61 5.54
N GLU A 89 -20.03 17.82 4.22
CA GLU A 89 -21.09 17.36 3.32
C GLU A 89 -21.14 15.83 3.27
N VAL A 90 -20.00 15.17 3.06
CA VAL A 90 -19.87 13.70 3.06
C VAL A 90 -20.39 13.10 4.37
N LEU A 91 -20.03 13.69 5.52
CA LEU A 91 -20.46 13.21 6.83
C LEU A 91 -21.98 13.34 7.04
N ARG A 92 -22.58 14.46 6.60
CA ARG A 92 -24.03 14.68 6.73
C ARG A 92 -24.85 13.78 5.80
N ASP A 93 -24.31 13.52 4.62
CA ASP A 93 -24.92 12.67 3.60
C ASP A 93 -24.88 11.19 4.02
N PHE A 94 -23.70 10.67 4.29
CA PHE A 94 -23.49 9.25 4.56
C PHE A 94 -23.75 8.84 6.02
N ARG A 95 -23.56 9.75 6.99
CA ARG A 95 -23.72 9.53 8.43
C ARG A 95 -23.04 8.24 8.93
N PRO A 96 -21.72 8.10 8.73
CA PRO A 96 -21.02 6.87 9.08
C PRO A 96 -21.03 6.60 10.60
N HIS A 97 -21.14 5.33 11.00
CA HIS A 97 -20.88 4.89 12.36
C HIS A 97 -19.37 4.81 12.65
N LEU A 98 -18.58 4.59 11.62
CA LEU A 98 -17.11 4.52 11.69
C LEU A 98 -16.46 5.41 10.62
N VAL A 99 -15.51 6.24 11.04
CA VAL A 99 -14.56 6.92 10.14
C VAL A 99 -13.21 6.25 10.30
N LEU A 100 -12.78 5.50 9.29
CA LEU A 100 -11.47 4.89 9.22
C LEU A 100 -10.54 5.75 8.36
N SER A 101 -9.40 6.17 8.89
CA SER A 101 -8.33 6.78 8.10
C SER A 101 -7.21 5.78 7.84
N VAL A 102 -6.83 5.67 6.58
CA VAL A 102 -5.68 4.87 6.12
C VAL A 102 -4.55 5.75 5.57
N HIS A 103 -4.65 7.08 5.75
CA HIS A 103 -3.71 8.08 5.26
C HIS A 103 -3.27 9.01 6.38
N ASP A 104 -1.98 9.33 6.47
CA ASP A 104 -1.42 10.17 7.54
C ASP A 104 -2.07 11.56 7.63
N CYS A 105 -2.28 12.23 6.51
CA CYS A 105 -2.85 13.58 6.50
C CYS A 105 -4.35 13.65 6.83
N LEU A 106 -5.04 12.53 7.05
CA LEU A 106 -6.50 12.46 7.19
C LEU A 106 -6.97 12.01 8.59
N ASN A 107 -6.14 12.23 9.62
CA ASN A 107 -6.45 11.90 11.02
C ASN A 107 -6.69 13.18 11.83
N ARG A 108 -5.64 13.98 11.90
CA ARG A 108 -5.57 15.16 12.76
C ARG A 108 -6.60 16.21 12.35
N GLY A 109 -7.48 16.58 13.28
CA GLY A 109 -8.59 17.50 13.01
C GLY A 109 -9.80 16.87 12.31
N TYR A 110 -9.64 15.82 11.51
CA TYR A 110 -10.76 15.13 10.84
C TYR A 110 -11.65 14.41 11.83
N PHE A 111 -11.10 13.71 12.81
CA PHE A 111 -11.87 12.99 13.82
C PHE A 111 -12.64 13.93 14.77
N PRO A 112 -12.02 14.99 15.34
CA PRO A 112 -12.77 15.99 16.07
C PRO A 112 -13.89 16.64 15.27
N LEU A 113 -13.67 16.91 13.97
CA LEU A 113 -14.68 17.48 13.10
C LEU A 113 -15.84 16.49 12.84
N ALA A 114 -15.56 15.21 12.64
CA ALA A 114 -16.58 14.18 12.49
C ALA A 114 -17.49 14.13 13.72
N ARG A 115 -16.91 14.09 14.93
CA ARG A 115 -17.67 14.12 16.19
C ARG A 115 -18.47 15.40 16.39
N LYS A 116 -17.91 16.54 15.99
CA LYS A 116 -18.63 17.83 16.05
C LYS A 116 -19.86 17.86 15.15
N ILE A 117 -19.78 17.23 13.96
CA ILE A 117 -20.87 17.25 12.96
C ILE A 117 -21.93 16.20 13.26
N LEU A 118 -21.53 15.00 13.62
CA LEU A 118 -22.43 13.85 13.79
C LEU A 118 -22.90 13.66 15.23
N GLY A 119 -22.10 14.08 16.20
CA GLY A 119 -22.24 13.77 17.61
C GLY A 119 -21.17 12.78 18.08
N ALA A 120 -20.58 13.01 19.24
CA ALA A 120 -19.48 12.19 19.76
C ALA A 120 -19.90 10.75 20.09
N ASP A 121 -21.16 10.53 20.41
CA ASP A 121 -21.78 9.22 20.67
C ASP A 121 -22.22 8.49 19.39
N LYS A 122 -22.28 9.19 18.24
CA LYS A 122 -22.81 8.68 16.97
C LYS A 122 -21.76 8.29 15.94
N VAL A 123 -20.49 8.46 16.24
CA VAL A 123 -19.40 8.09 15.34
C VAL A 123 -18.18 7.63 16.12
N ARG A 124 -17.55 6.55 15.67
CA ARG A 124 -16.24 6.12 16.11
C ARG A 124 -15.19 6.48 15.05
N CYS A 125 -13.96 6.70 15.49
CA CYS A 125 -12.87 7.10 14.62
C CYS A 125 -11.67 6.17 14.81
N ALA A 126 -11.18 5.60 13.72
CA ALA A 126 -10.04 4.69 13.74
C ALA A 126 -8.97 5.08 12.73
N THR A 127 -7.73 4.75 13.06
CA THR A 127 -6.57 4.90 12.16
C THR A 127 -5.94 3.55 11.91
N TYR A 128 -5.65 3.22 10.65
CA TYR A 128 -4.75 2.13 10.29
C TYR A 128 -3.47 2.71 9.69
N CYS A 129 -2.41 2.73 10.52
CA CYS A 129 -1.07 3.18 10.13
C CYS A 129 -0.30 2.02 9.49
N GLY A 130 0.11 2.22 8.25
CA GLY A 130 0.83 1.20 7.47
C GLY A 130 2.34 1.21 7.64
N GLU A 131 2.91 2.02 8.54
CA GLU A 131 4.36 2.12 8.73
C GLU A 131 4.93 0.90 9.45
N PHE A 132 6.19 0.56 9.14
CA PHE A 132 6.90 -0.56 9.76
C PHE A 132 7.72 -0.18 10.98
N SER A 133 8.09 1.10 11.13
CA SER A 133 8.95 1.56 12.21
C SER A 133 8.66 3.01 12.54
N GLY A 134 9.19 3.50 13.64
CA GLY A 134 9.13 4.89 14.05
C GLY A 134 10.45 5.64 13.84
N GLY A 135 10.40 6.96 13.96
CA GLY A 135 11.56 7.86 13.83
C GLY A 135 11.39 8.88 12.71
N TRP A 136 12.52 9.38 12.18
CA TRP A 136 12.49 10.29 11.04
C TRP A 136 11.81 9.62 9.83
N GLY A 137 10.80 10.28 9.26
CA GLY A 137 9.95 9.75 8.21
C GLY A 137 8.57 9.27 8.68
N TYR A 138 8.36 9.16 10.00
CA TYR A 138 7.05 8.89 10.57
C TYR A 138 6.26 10.20 10.68
N SER A 139 5.26 10.38 9.85
CA SER A 139 4.48 11.60 9.83
C SER A 139 3.75 11.83 11.16
N ARG A 140 3.90 13.03 11.73
CA ARG A 140 3.16 13.44 12.93
C ARG A 140 1.66 13.48 12.72
N ASN A 141 1.22 13.56 11.48
CA ASN A 141 -0.18 13.59 11.13
C ASN A 141 -0.90 12.23 11.33
N TRP A 142 -0.15 11.13 11.51
CA TRP A 142 -0.72 9.88 12.00
C TRP A 142 -1.28 9.99 13.42
N ILE A 143 -0.78 10.93 14.22
CA ILE A 143 -1.05 11.03 15.66
C ILE A 143 -2.25 11.95 15.90
N GLU A 144 -3.39 11.34 16.18
CA GLU A 144 -4.61 11.99 16.65
C GLU A 144 -5.05 11.35 17.99
N PRO A 145 -4.72 11.96 19.14
CA PRO A 145 -4.96 11.36 20.46
C PRO A 145 -6.44 11.05 20.78
N THR A 146 -7.36 11.69 20.04
CA THR A 146 -8.80 11.46 20.23
C THR A 146 -9.32 10.24 19.48
N VAL A 147 -8.46 9.49 18.78
CA VAL A 147 -8.82 8.26 18.09
C VAL A 147 -9.45 7.22 19.05
N ASP A 148 -10.49 6.51 18.62
CA ASP A 148 -11.08 5.43 19.41
C ASP A 148 -10.26 4.13 19.29
N ARG A 149 -9.67 3.88 18.09
CA ARG A 149 -8.78 2.75 17.87
C ARG A 149 -7.67 3.12 16.88
N TYR A 150 -6.44 2.78 17.24
CA TYR A 150 -5.25 2.98 16.43
C TYR A 150 -4.57 1.65 16.13
N PHE A 151 -4.44 1.32 14.86
CA PHE A 151 -3.77 0.10 14.41
C PHE A 151 -2.41 0.42 13.82
N SER A 152 -1.39 -0.25 14.35
CA SER A 152 -0.03 -0.26 13.81
C SER A 152 0.29 -1.62 13.20
N ARG A 153 1.12 -1.62 12.18
CA ARG A 153 1.54 -2.87 11.53
C ARG A 153 2.51 -3.71 12.35
N THR A 154 3.37 -3.06 13.14
CA THR A 154 4.42 -3.68 13.94
C THR A 154 4.45 -3.12 15.34
N ALA A 155 5.03 -3.87 16.29
CA ALA A 155 5.25 -3.38 17.64
C ALA A 155 6.13 -2.10 17.66
N THR A 156 7.19 -2.06 16.86
CA THR A 156 8.09 -0.89 16.77
C THR A 156 7.37 0.38 16.32
N ALA A 157 6.46 0.28 15.34
CA ALA A 157 5.65 1.42 14.90
C ALA A 157 4.61 1.79 15.97
N ASN A 158 4.05 0.81 16.66
CA ASN A 158 3.08 0.99 17.74
C ASN A 158 3.67 1.74 18.93
N ASP A 159 4.84 1.30 19.42
CA ASP A 159 5.54 1.92 20.53
C ASP A 159 5.90 3.37 20.22
N TYR A 160 6.27 3.64 18.96
CA TYR A 160 6.55 5.00 18.53
C TYR A 160 5.29 5.87 18.46
N ALA A 161 4.16 5.33 18.00
CA ALA A 161 2.88 6.05 18.00
C ALA A 161 2.42 6.39 19.43
N ILE A 162 2.55 5.46 20.37
CA ILE A 162 2.28 5.68 21.80
C ILE A 162 3.20 6.78 22.36
N LYS A 163 4.50 6.70 22.09
CA LYS A 163 5.47 7.73 22.49
C LYS A 163 5.11 9.11 21.93
N CYS A 164 4.48 9.17 20.75
CA CYS A 164 4.05 10.41 20.11
C CYS A 164 2.67 10.92 20.59
N GLY A 165 1.94 10.16 21.43
CA GLY A 165 0.71 10.62 22.07
C GLY A 165 -0.56 9.80 21.77
N ILE A 166 -0.45 8.64 21.10
CA ILE A 166 -1.59 7.71 21.01
C ILE A 166 -1.78 7.03 22.36
N PRO A 167 -2.99 7.00 22.95
CA PRO A 167 -3.27 6.31 24.19
C PRO A 167 -2.99 4.80 24.07
N PRO A 168 -2.19 4.19 24.97
CA PRO A 168 -1.83 2.78 24.89
C PRO A 168 -3.04 1.83 24.84
N GLU A 169 -4.09 2.14 25.61
CA GLU A 169 -5.31 1.34 25.69
C GLU A 169 -6.13 1.33 24.39
N ARG A 170 -5.90 2.33 23.52
CA ARG A 170 -6.54 2.45 22.20
C ARG A 170 -5.68 1.91 21.06
N SER A 171 -4.43 1.58 21.35
CA SER A 171 -3.46 1.14 20.35
C SER A 171 -3.41 -0.39 20.24
N ARG A 172 -3.29 -0.90 19.02
CA ARG A 172 -3.19 -2.34 18.72
C ARG A 172 -2.17 -2.59 17.61
N VAL A 173 -1.45 -3.69 17.72
CA VAL A 173 -0.63 -4.20 16.61
C VAL A 173 -1.49 -5.17 15.80
N ARG A 174 -1.74 -4.85 14.53
CA ARG A 174 -2.57 -5.65 13.61
C ARG A 174 -1.95 -5.63 12.21
N GLY A 175 -0.90 -6.32 12.03
CA GLY A 175 -0.10 -6.61 10.85
C GLY A 175 -0.57 -6.08 9.49
N VAL A 176 -1.02 -6.98 8.64
CA VAL A 176 -1.29 -6.67 7.24
C VAL A 176 -2.78 -6.45 6.99
N LEU A 177 -3.10 -5.30 6.41
CA LEU A 177 -4.38 -5.07 5.75
C LEU A 177 -4.16 -5.16 4.24
N MET A 178 -4.43 -6.33 3.66
CA MET A 178 -4.32 -6.58 2.23
C MET A 178 -5.64 -7.13 1.67
N GLN A 179 -5.83 -6.96 0.38
CA GLN A 179 -7.03 -7.38 -0.33
C GLN A 179 -7.28 -8.90 -0.20
N PRO A 180 -8.54 -9.35 -0.09
CA PRO A 180 -8.89 -10.77 0.02
C PRO A 180 -8.24 -11.63 -1.05
N ARG A 181 -8.29 -11.18 -2.31
CA ARG A 181 -7.66 -11.89 -3.42
C ARG A 181 -6.18 -12.14 -3.18
N ALA A 182 -5.46 -11.13 -2.68
CA ALA A 182 -4.04 -11.28 -2.40
C ALA A 182 -3.78 -12.20 -1.21
N HIS A 183 -4.65 -12.20 -0.20
CA HIS A 183 -4.50 -13.06 0.98
C HIS A 183 -4.87 -14.53 0.71
N LEU A 184 -5.89 -14.77 -0.10
CA LEU A 184 -6.46 -16.12 -0.32
C LEU A 184 -5.84 -16.86 -1.51
N ASP A 185 -5.26 -16.13 -2.47
CA ASP A 185 -4.68 -16.70 -3.69
C ASP A 185 -3.23 -17.15 -3.47
N ILE A 186 -3.08 -18.23 -2.73
CA ILE A 186 -1.78 -18.83 -2.40
C ILE A 186 -1.53 -20.02 -3.34
N LEU A 187 -0.43 -19.93 -4.08
CA LEU A 187 0.00 -21.00 -4.97
C LEU A 187 0.75 -22.08 -4.17
N ASP A 188 0.39 -23.33 -4.35
CA ASP A 188 1.21 -24.45 -3.93
C ASP A 188 2.47 -24.60 -4.84
N GLU A 189 3.32 -25.55 -4.57
CA GLU A 189 4.57 -25.73 -5.30
C GLU A 189 4.35 -26.00 -6.80
N GLU A 190 3.40 -26.86 -7.12
CA GLU A 190 3.07 -27.15 -8.52
C GLU A 190 2.42 -25.95 -9.22
N GLY A 191 1.54 -25.24 -8.53
CA GLY A 191 0.93 -24.00 -9.01
C GLY A 191 1.97 -22.91 -9.29
N ARG A 192 2.98 -22.76 -8.41
CA ARG A 192 4.11 -21.85 -8.63
C ARG A 192 4.92 -22.25 -9.86
N ARG A 193 5.25 -23.53 -9.99
CA ARG A 193 5.98 -24.05 -11.15
C ARG A 193 5.22 -23.83 -12.44
N GLN A 194 3.93 -24.16 -12.47
CA GLN A 194 3.08 -23.98 -13.67
C GLN A 194 2.90 -22.50 -14.01
N PHE A 195 2.68 -21.64 -13.03
CA PHE A 195 2.53 -20.22 -13.24
C PHE A 195 3.82 -19.63 -13.82
N LEU A 196 4.98 -19.96 -13.24
CA LEU A 196 6.28 -19.50 -13.72
C LEU A 196 6.55 -19.97 -15.17
N THR A 197 6.34 -21.25 -15.47
CA THR A 197 6.72 -21.83 -16.76
C THR A 197 5.68 -21.60 -17.84
N LYS A 198 4.38 -21.92 -17.59
CA LYS A 198 3.33 -21.85 -18.61
C LYS A 198 2.77 -20.44 -18.78
N LYS A 199 2.64 -19.67 -17.68
CA LYS A 199 2.04 -18.32 -17.75
C LYS A 199 3.07 -17.25 -18.08
N LEU A 200 4.25 -17.30 -17.43
CA LEU A 200 5.27 -16.27 -17.60
C LEU A 200 6.33 -16.64 -18.66
N GLY A 201 6.39 -17.89 -19.10
CA GLY A 201 7.37 -18.37 -20.06
C GLY A 201 8.79 -18.42 -19.50
N LEU A 202 8.94 -18.49 -18.18
CA LEU A 202 10.21 -18.54 -17.47
C LEU A 202 10.60 -19.98 -17.12
N ARG A 203 11.82 -20.19 -16.67
CA ARG A 203 12.36 -21.52 -16.33
C ARG A 203 12.25 -21.76 -14.82
N ALA A 204 11.89 -22.98 -14.42
CA ALA A 204 11.75 -23.34 -13.00
C ALA A 204 13.11 -23.59 -12.32
N ASP A 205 14.18 -23.81 -13.09
CA ASP A 205 15.53 -24.12 -12.62
C ASP A 205 16.43 -22.88 -12.51
N ARG A 206 15.89 -21.66 -12.72
CA ARG A 206 16.66 -20.42 -12.65
C ARG A 206 16.22 -19.54 -11.50
N PHE A 207 17.19 -18.84 -10.92
CA PHE A 207 16.97 -17.82 -9.91
C PHE A 207 16.17 -16.66 -10.49
N THR A 208 15.02 -16.36 -9.92
CA THR A 208 14.06 -15.39 -10.44
C THR A 208 14.10 -14.09 -9.64
N VAL A 209 14.55 -13.02 -10.26
CA VAL A 209 14.59 -11.66 -9.69
C VAL A 209 13.37 -10.87 -10.14
N PHE A 210 12.56 -10.40 -9.20
CA PHE A 210 11.41 -9.57 -9.49
C PHE A 210 11.75 -8.08 -9.34
N LEU A 211 11.83 -7.37 -10.45
CA LEU A 211 12.07 -5.93 -10.50
C LEU A 211 10.75 -5.15 -10.42
N ALA A 212 10.42 -4.64 -9.22
CA ALA A 212 9.15 -3.96 -8.94
C ALA A 212 9.37 -2.47 -8.65
N THR A 213 9.05 -1.61 -9.61
CA THR A 213 9.29 -0.15 -9.52
C THR A 213 8.15 0.65 -8.90
N GLY A 214 7.15 -0.04 -8.30
CA GLY A 214 5.96 0.57 -7.72
C GLY A 214 4.88 0.89 -8.76
N SER A 215 3.68 1.27 -8.29
CA SER A 215 2.50 1.49 -9.15
C SER A 215 2.69 2.62 -10.17
N ASN A 216 3.49 3.62 -9.84
CA ASN A 216 3.79 4.75 -10.74
C ASN A 216 4.92 4.46 -11.75
N GLY A 217 5.71 3.40 -11.52
CA GLY A 217 6.79 2.95 -12.39
C GLY A 217 8.01 3.89 -12.39
N ALA A 218 9.09 3.52 -11.70
CA ALA A 218 10.39 4.18 -11.89
C ALA A 218 11.03 3.75 -13.22
N HIS A 219 12.06 4.47 -13.67
CA HIS A 219 12.67 4.24 -14.99
C HIS A 219 14.08 3.63 -14.92
N ASN A 220 14.44 2.97 -13.82
CA ASN A 220 15.79 2.47 -13.58
C ASN A 220 15.97 0.97 -13.83
N HIS A 221 15.08 0.35 -14.62
CA HIS A 221 15.21 -1.07 -14.98
C HIS A 221 16.50 -1.35 -15.77
N PHE A 222 16.89 -0.42 -16.65
CA PHE A 222 18.09 -0.55 -17.47
C PHE A 222 19.40 -0.51 -16.67
N ASP A 223 19.36 0.01 -15.45
CA ASP A 223 20.49 -0.05 -14.52
C ASP A 223 20.57 -1.39 -13.77
N LEU A 224 19.42 -2.09 -13.64
CA LEU A 224 19.30 -3.34 -12.90
C LEU A 224 19.41 -4.60 -13.79
N LEU A 225 19.10 -4.51 -15.09
CA LEU A 225 19.08 -5.66 -15.99
C LEU A 225 20.48 -6.16 -16.38
N PRO A 226 21.50 -5.32 -16.67
CA PRO A 226 22.79 -5.79 -17.19
C PRO A 226 23.49 -6.83 -16.29
N PRO A 227 23.52 -6.70 -14.94
CA PRO A 227 24.08 -7.75 -14.08
C PRO A 227 23.36 -9.10 -14.23
N LEU A 228 22.01 -9.06 -14.36
CA LEU A 228 21.21 -10.27 -14.50
C LEU A 228 21.44 -10.94 -15.86
N VAL A 229 21.56 -10.15 -16.93
CA VAL A 229 21.86 -10.66 -18.28
C VAL A 229 23.20 -11.37 -18.30
N ARG A 230 24.20 -10.83 -17.61
CA ARG A 230 25.55 -11.43 -17.53
C ARG A 230 25.53 -12.85 -16.95
N HIS A 231 24.58 -13.12 -16.05
CA HIS A 231 24.37 -14.43 -15.42
C HIS A 231 23.08 -15.12 -15.90
N GLY A 232 22.69 -14.86 -17.15
CA GLY A 232 21.43 -15.36 -17.74
C GLY A 232 21.34 -16.87 -17.90
N ASP A 233 22.45 -17.60 -17.73
CA ASP A 233 22.48 -19.06 -17.65
C ASP A 233 21.84 -19.60 -16.35
N ARG A 234 21.90 -18.84 -15.24
CA ARG A 234 21.37 -19.19 -13.92
C ARG A 234 20.26 -18.24 -13.44
N MET A 235 20.19 -17.03 -13.97
CA MET A 235 19.27 -16.00 -13.54
C MET A 235 18.25 -15.62 -14.61
N GLN A 236 17.11 -15.11 -14.18
CA GLN A 236 16.04 -14.58 -15.02
C GLN A 236 15.30 -13.46 -14.30
N ALA A 237 14.49 -12.68 -15.02
CA ALA A 237 13.79 -11.55 -14.44
C ALA A 237 12.29 -11.55 -14.70
N ILE A 238 11.53 -11.07 -13.72
CA ILE A 238 10.17 -10.55 -13.87
C ILE A 238 10.26 -9.04 -13.70
N VAL A 239 9.73 -8.27 -14.65
CA VAL A 239 9.81 -6.80 -14.63
C VAL A 239 8.42 -6.21 -14.75
N ILE A 240 8.05 -5.34 -13.81
CA ILE A 240 6.80 -4.56 -13.91
C ILE A 240 7.10 -3.07 -14.02
N CYS A 241 6.42 -2.43 -14.98
CA CYS A 241 6.59 -1.01 -15.29
C CYS A 241 5.52 -0.11 -14.65
N GLY A 242 4.56 -0.71 -13.93
CA GLY A 242 3.42 0.03 -13.40
C GLY A 242 2.67 0.79 -14.50
N ARG A 243 2.26 2.03 -14.22
CA ARG A 243 1.55 2.88 -15.20
C ARG A 243 2.49 3.63 -16.16
N ASN A 244 3.78 3.34 -16.15
CA ASN A 244 4.77 3.97 -17.03
C ASN A 244 4.82 3.26 -18.38
N LYS A 245 4.00 3.72 -19.32
CA LYS A 245 3.92 3.16 -20.69
C LYS A 245 5.25 3.29 -21.47
N GLN A 246 6.00 4.37 -21.24
CA GLN A 246 7.29 4.58 -21.90
C GLN A 246 8.29 3.50 -21.46
N ALA A 247 8.45 3.29 -20.15
CA ALA A 247 9.32 2.25 -19.62
C ALA A 247 8.93 0.85 -20.14
N TYR A 248 7.62 0.57 -20.26
CA TYR A 248 7.14 -0.68 -20.83
C TYR A 248 7.58 -0.86 -22.30
N ASN A 249 7.36 0.15 -23.14
CA ASN A 249 7.71 0.10 -24.56
C ASN A 249 9.23 -0.04 -24.75
N ASP A 250 10.03 0.71 -23.99
CA ASP A 250 11.48 0.65 -24.04
C ASP A 250 12.00 -0.72 -23.64
N LEU A 251 11.40 -1.36 -22.63
CA LEU A 251 11.75 -2.70 -22.19
C LEU A 251 11.33 -3.80 -23.17
N ILE A 252 10.15 -3.66 -23.80
CA ILE A 252 9.76 -4.58 -24.88
C ILE A 252 10.77 -4.51 -26.04
N HIS A 253 11.18 -3.30 -26.44
CA HIS A 253 12.23 -3.14 -27.44
C HIS A 253 13.56 -3.74 -26.98
N TRP A 254 13.99 -3.44 -25.75
CA TRP A 254 15.21 -4.00 -25.16
C TRP A 254 15.20 -5.53 -25.19
N ARG A 255 14.08 -6.18 -24.87
CA ARG A 255 13.95 -7.64 -24.91
C ARG A 255 14.17 -8.22 -26.32
N THR A 256 13.80 -7.49 -27.39
CA THR A 256 14.07 -7.95 -28.77
C THR A 256 15.55 -7.94 -29.10
N LEU A 257 16.36 -7.13 -28.39
CA LEU A 257 17.82 -7.06 -28.54
C LEU A 257 18.56 -8.06 -27.65
N HIS A 258 17.86 -8.66 -26.67
CA HIS A 258 18.40 -9.64 -25.73
C HIS A 258 17.53 -10.92 -25.68
N PRO A 259 17.37 -11.62 -26.84
CA PRO A 259 16.52 -12.81 -26.93
C PRO A 259 17.01 -13.99 -26.07
N GLU A 260 18.32 -14.01 -25.75
CA GLU A 260 18.99 -15.03 -24.92
C GLU A 260 18.63 -14.94 -23.45
N PHE A 261 18.18 -13.76 -22.97
CA PHE A 261 17.84 -13.55 -21.56
C PHE A 261 16.36 -13.79 -21.28
N ASN A 262 16.05 -14.73 -20.40
CA ASN A 262 14.70 -15.00 -19.99
C ASN A 262 14.13 -13.87 -19.12
N CYS A 263 13.21 -13.11 -19.68
CA CYS A 263 12.59 -11.96 -19.01
C CYS A 263 11.10 -11.86 -19.33
N HIS A 264 10.28 -11.83 -18.29
CA HIS A 264 8.85 -11.54 -18.39
C HIS A 264 8.60 -10.05 -18.06
N ILE A 265 7.94 -9.32 -18.95
CA ILE A 265 7.74 -7.87 -18.81
C ILE A 265 6.25 -7.57 -18.83
N GLU A 266 5.78 -6.87 -17.78
CA GLU A 266 4.41 -6.38 -17.67
C GLU A 266 4.36 -4.86 -17.44
N GLY A 267 3.27 -4.23 -17.86
CA GLY A 267 2.92 -2.87 -17.48
C GLY A 267 2.37 -2.80 -16.05
N TYR A 268 1.15 -2.27 -15.90
CA TYR A 268 0.43 -2.33 -14.64
C TYR A 268 -0.13 -3.74 -14.44
N SER A 269 0.22 -4.36 -13.34
CA SER A 269 -0.16 -5.76 -13.03
C SER A 269 -1.09 -5.82 -11.81
N GLU A 270 -2.17 -6.55 -11.93
CA GLU A 270 -3.08 -6.88 -10.83
C GLU A 270 -2.68 -8.16 -10.10
N ILE A 271 -1.78 -8.93 -10.68
CA ILE A 271 -1.32 -10.23 -10.17
C ILE A 271 0.06 -10.15 -9.50
N VAL A 272 0.45 -8.97 -9.04
CA VAL A 272 1.74 -8.75 -8.31
C VAL A 272 1.95 -9.76 -7.18
N HIS A 273 0.88 -10.16 -6.51
CA HIS A 273 0.89 -11.18 -5.47
C HIS A 273 1.37 -12.56 -5.97
N ARG A 274 0.97 -12.97 -7.19
CA ARG A 274 1.45 -14.21 -7.81
C ARG A 274 2.89 -14.09 -8.30
N LEU A 275 3.25 -12.91 -8.85
CA LEU A 275 4.62 -12.65 -9.27
C LEU A 275 5.61 -12.75 -8.11
N MET A 276 5.23 -12.26 -6.92
CA MET A 276 6.03 -12.41 -5.69
C MET A 276 6.17 -13.87 -5.26
N GLN A 277 5.11 -14.65 -5.39
CA GLN A 277 5.11 -16.07 -4.96
C GLN A 277 6.03 -16.96 -5.80
N VAL A 278 6.34 -16.56 -7.03
CA VAL A 278 7.22 -17.32 -7.96
C VAL A 278 8.61 -16.72 -8.10
N SER A 279 8.93 -15.71 -7.29
CA SER A 279 10.23 -15.03 -7.32
C SER A 279 11.05 -15.39 -6.10
N ASP A 280 12.36 -15.54 -6.30
CA ASP A 280 13.31 -15.79 -5.21
C ASP A 280 13.59 -14.53 -4.42
N VAL A 281 13.58 -13.35 -5.08
CA VAL A 281 13.80 -12.05 -4.47
C VAL A 281 13.05 -10.97 -5.21
N ILE A 282 12.58 -9.96 -4.48
CA ILE A 282 12.01 -8.72 -5.04
C ILE A 282 12.96 -7.54 -4.84
N VAL A 283 13.20 -6.78 -5.90
CA VAL A 283 13.91 -5.50 -5.86
C VAL A 283 12.88 -4.38 -5.92
N THR A 284 12.75 -3.61 -4.84
CA THR A 284 11.70 -2.58 -4.72
C THR A 284 12.15 -1.39 -3.88
N ARG A 285 11.45 -0.26 -4.01
CA ARG A 285 11.84 1.00 -3.33
C ARG A 285 11.51 1.07 -1.84
N GLY A 286 10.77 0.14 -1.29
CA GLY A 286 10.41 0.18 0.13
C GLY A 286 9.02 0.73 0.42
N GLY A 287 8.13 0.77 -0.56
CA GLY A 287 6.72 1.08 -0.34
C GLY A 287 6.08 0.08 0.62
N THR A 288 5.44 0.58 1.68
CA THR A 288 4.98 -0.24 2.82
C THR A 288 4.02 -1.36 2.43
N THR A 289 3.16 -1.15 1.43
CA THR A 289 2.20 -2.17 0.95
C THR A 289 2.91 -3.29 0.17
N THR A 290 3.90 -2.94 -0.66
CA THR A 290 4.69 -3.92 -1.42
C THR A 290 5.54 -4.77 -0.49
N CYS A 291 6.24 -4.14 0.47
CA CYS A 291 7.08 -4.85 1.43
C CYS A 291 6.27 -5.74 2.38
N ALA A 292 5.04 -5.34 2.75
CA ALA A 292 4.15 -6.17 3.54
C ALA A 292 3.71 -7.43 2.78
N LYS A 293 3.39 -7.30 1.48
CA LYS A 293 3.09 -8.45 0.63
C LYS A 293 4.31 -9.36 0.45
N ALA A 294 5.50 -8.78 0.22
CA ALA A 294 6.73 -9.56 0.10
C ALA A 294 7.02 -10.37 1.38
N LEU A 295 6.81 -9.77 2.56
CA LEU A 295 6.95 -10.46 3.83
C LEU A 295 5.91 -11.58 3.98
N PHE A 296 4.65 -11.33 3.64
CA PHE A 296 3.58 -12.33 3.67
C PHE A 296 3.87 -13.52 2.76
N TYR A 297 4.33 -13.28 1.52
CA TYR A 297 4.68 -14.34 0.56
C TYR A 297 6.07 -14.93 0.76
N ARG A 298 6.81 -14.51 1.79
CA ARG A 298 8.15 -15.02 2.09
C ARG A 298 9.15 -14.75 0.96
N CYS A 299 8.97 -13.65 0.21
CA CYS A 299 9.84 -13.20 -0.87
C CYS A 299 10.84 -12.17 -0.32
N PRO A 300 12.14 -12.51 -0.17
CA PRO A 300 13.18 -11.60 0.31
C PRO A 300 13.23 -10.28 -0.47
N ILE A 301 13.64 -9.20 0.21
CA ILE A 301 13.62 -7.84 -0.35
C ILE A 301 15.03 -7.29 -0.48
N VAL A 302 15.34 -6.77 -1.68
CA VAL A 302 16.44 -5.83 -1.92
C VAL A 302 15.84 -4.44 -2.11
N PHE A 303 16.33 -3.47 -1.33
CA PHE A 303 15.83 -2.10 -1.38
C PHE A 303 16.56 -1.32 -2.47
N ASN A 304 15.82 -0.93 -3.52
CA ASN A 304 16.30 -0.06 -4.58
C ASN A 304 16.25 1.41 -4.12
N ALA A 305 17.41 1.96 -3.79
CA ALA A 305 17.57 3.33 -3.33
C ALA A 305 18.19 4.26 -4.39
N PHE A 306 18.18 3.87 -5.66
CA PHE A 306 18.67 4.69 -6.76
C PHE A 306 17.97 6.05 -6.79
N GLY A 307 18.76 7.12 -6.86
CA GLY A 307 18.24 8.49 -6.78
C GLY A 307 17.75 8.92 -5.40
N GLY A 308 18.07 8.12 -4.37
CA GLY A 308 17.71 8.38 -2.98
C GLY A 308 16.46 7.63 -2.53
N ILE A 309 16.28 7.52 -1.22
CA ILE A 309 15.15 6.89 -0.55
C ILE A 309 14.31 7.95 0.16
N MET A 310 13.00 7.82 0.09
CA MET A 310 12.10 8.73 0.78
C MET A 310 12.12 8.52 2.30
N PRO A 311 11.82 9.55 3.13
CA PRO A 311 11.83 9.40 4.59
C PRO A 311 10.96 8.24 5.10
N GLN A 312 9.77 8.02 4.52
CA GLN A 312 8.88 6.91 4.90
C GLN A 312 9.47 5.56 4.48
N GLU A 313 10.11 5.48 3.31
CA GLU A 313 10.80 4.27 2.82
C GLU A 313 12.00 3.92 3.69
N GLN A 314 12.67 4.92 4.31
CA GLN A 314 13.73 4.71 5.30
C GLN A 314 13.23 3.92 6.52
N LEU A 315 12.00 4.17 6.98
CA LEU A 315 11.40 3.43 8.09
C LEU A 315 11.19 1.97 7.73
N THR A 316 10.71 1.71 6.52
CA THR A 316 10.54 0.36 6.00
C THR A 316 11.89 -0.36 5.92
N TRP A 317 12.88 0.25 5.25
CA TRP A 317 14.22 -0.33 5.16
C TRP A 317 14.84 -0.58 6.54
N LYS A 318 14.75 0.36 7.48
CA LYS A 318 15.26 0.21 8.85
C LYS A 318 14.68 -1.03 9.54
N PHE A 319 13.36 -1.26 9.40
CA PHE A 319 12.72 -2.44 9.97
C PHE A 319 13.30 -3.73 9.38
N PHE A 320 13.35 -3.84 8.06
CA PHE A 320 13.84 -5.06 7.39
C PHE A 320 15.34 -5.26 7.55
N ARG A 321 16.13 -4.19 7.54
CA ARG A 321 17.57 -4.25 7.83
C ARG A 321 17.84 -4.80 9.23
N ASN A 322 17.17 -4.24 10.24
CA ASN A 322 17.40 -4.60 11.63
C ASN A 322 16.88 -6.01 11.96
N GLY A 323 15.74 -6.40 11.36
CA GLY A 323 15.12 -7.70 11.63
C GLY A 323 15.62 -8.84 10.77
N ALA A 324 16.09 -8.57 9.54
CA ALA A 324 16.49 -9.61 8.58
C ALA A 324 17.79 -9.31 7.83
N GLY A 325 18.46 -8.19 8.08
CA GLY A 325 19.68 -7.82 7.36
C GLY A 325 19.46 -7.55 5.87
N CYS A 326 18.23 -7.14 5.45
CA CYS A 326 17.94 -6.88 4.05
C CYS A 326 18.87 -5.83 3.45
N GLU A 327 19.36 -6.12 2.25
CA GLU A 327 20.29 -5.28 1.50
C GLU A 327 19.60 -4.04 0.92
N LYS A 328 20.38 -2.97 0.77
CA LYS A 328 19.99 -1.75 0.06
C LYS A 328 21.06 -1.47 -1.00
N VAL A 329 20.64 -1.15 -2.21
CA VAL A 329 21.52 -0.79 -3.32
C VAL A 329 21.22 0.64 -3.77
N GLU A 330 22.27 1.45 -3.90
CA GLU A 330 22.18 2.87 -4.25
C GLU A 330 22.69 3.17 -5.67
N SER A 331 23.36 2.18 -6.28
CA SER A 331 23.94 2.27 -7.63
C SER A 331 23.83 0.94 -8.39
N ALA A 332 23.99 1.02 -9.73
CA ALA A 332 24.09 -0.15 -10.60
C ALA A 332 25.29 -1.04 -10.22
N ALA A 333 26.39 -0.43 -9.78
CA ALA A 333 27.59 -1.16 -9.33
C ALA A 333 27.31 -1.98 -8.08
N GLU A 334 26.70 -1.37 -7.03
CA GLU A 334 26.33 -2.09 -5.80
C GLU A 334 25.34 -3.24 -6.09
N PHE A 335 24.42 -3.03 -7.03
CA PHE A 335 23.50 -4.09 -7.43
C PHE A 335 24.24 -5.20 -8.17
N ALA A 336 25.19 -4.86 -9.05
CA ALA A 336 26.02 -5.84 -9.75
C ALA A 336 26.84 -6.67 -8.76
N ASP A 337 27.51 -6.03 -7.80
CA ASP A 337 28.29 -6.71 -6.75
C ASP A 337 27.43 -7.66 -5.91
N LEU A 338 26.18 -7.25 -5.60
CA LEU A 338 25.23 -8.10 -4.88
C LEU A 338 24.84 -9.34 -5.69
N ILE A 339 24.52 -9.16 -6.98
CA ILE A 339 24.13 -10.25 -7.88
C ILE A 339 25.31 -11.20 -8.10
N GLU A 340 26.54 -10.68 -8.31
CA GLU A 340 27.75 -11.46 -8.47
C GLU A 340 28.04 -12.30 -7.22
N ARG A 341 27.96 -11.70 -6.03
CA ARG A 341 28.11 -12.41 -4.75
C ARG A 341 27.11 -13.57 -4.61
N TRP A 342 25.85 -13.38 -4.99
CA TRP A 342 24.83 -14.43 -4.89
C TRP A 342 24.97 -15.50 -6.00
N HIS A 343 25.53 -15.12 -7.14
CA HIS A 343 25.86 -16.05 -8.21
C HIS A 343 27.04 -16.97 -7.81
N ASP A 344 28.09 -16.38 -7.24
CA ASP A 344 29.34 -17.09 -6.89
C ASP A 344 29.18 -17.88 -5.56
N ASP A 345 28.41 -17.34 -4.62
CA ASP A 345 28.10 -17.98 -3.35
C ASP A 345 26.58 -18.05 -3.10
N PRO A 346 25.89 -19.06 -3.65
CA PRO A 346 24.46 -19.27 -3.39
C PRO A 346 24.11 -19.45 -1.89
N ALA A 347 25.06 -19.90 -1.05
CA ALA A 347 24.85 -20.03 0.39
C ALA A 347 24.67 -18.67 1.06
N ALA A 348 25.31 -17.60 0.56
CA ALA A 348 25.11 -16.25 1.04
C ALA A 348 23.66 -15.78 0.84
N PHE A 349 23.04 -16.09 -0.31
CA PHE A 349 21.61 -15.81 -0.52
C PHE A 349 20.72 -16.63 0.41
N GLN A 350 20.99 -17.94 0.59
CA GLN A 350 20.19 -18.79 1.46
C GLN A 350 20.23 -18.31 2.90
N ALA A 351 21.41 -17.90 3.40
CA ALA A 351 21.55 -17.31 4.73
C ALA A 351 20.73 -16.00 4.89
N ALA A 352 20.73 -15.12 3.88
CA ALA A 352 19.92 -13.92 3.86
C ALA A 352 18.41 -14.24 3.83
N ARG A 353 18.01 -15.23 3.04
CA ARG A 353 16.64 -15.72 2.94
C ARG A 353 16.16 -16.32 4.27
N GLU A 354 16.97 -17.13 4.92
CA GLU A 354 16.63 -17.72 6.24
C GLU A 354 16.38 -16.64 7.30
N LYS A 355 17.23 -15.62 7.37
CA LYS A 355 17.01 -14.47 8.26
C LYS A 355 15.70 -13.75 7.92
N PHE A 356 15.40 -13.53 6.63
CA PHE A 356 14.15 -12.93 6.22
C PHE A 356 12.93 -13.76 6.63
N LEU A 357 13.02 -15.07 6.51
CA LEU A 357 11.97 -16.02 6.90
C LEU A 357 11.68 -16.05 8.41
N GLN A 358 12.57 -15.50 9.24
CA GLN A 358 12.36 -15.38 10.70
C GLN A 358 11.49 -14.16 11.06
N LEU A 359 11.39 -13.15 10.18
CA LEU A 359 10.50 -12.03 10.42
C LEU A 359 9.04 -12.48 10.48
N ARG A 360 8.32 -11.96 11.47
CA ARG A 360 6.89 -12.23 11.66
C ARG A 360 6.14 -10.93 11.88
N ILE A 361 4.97 -10.83 11.29
CA ILE A 361 3.93 -9.84 11.59
C ILE A 361 2.61 -10.58 11.65
N GLU A 362 1.57 -9.96 12.20
CA GLU A 362 0.20 -10.48 12.11
C GLU A 362 -0.19 -10.61 10.64
N GLU A 363 -0.59 -11.79 10.22
CA GLU A 363 -0.85 -12.11 8.82
C GLU A 363 -2.34 -12.15 8.48
N ASP A 364 -3.22 -12.30 9.47
CA ASP A 364 -4.65 -12.39 9.26
C ASP A 364 -5.31 -10.99 9.21
N PRO A 365 -5.72 -10.51 8.03
CA PRO A 365 -6.38 -9.22 7.89
C PRO A 365 -7.79 -9.20 8.49
N THR A 366 -8.43 -10.37 8.70
CA THR A 366 -9.82 -10.41 9.21
C THR A 366 -9.91 -9.89 10.63
N VAL A 367 -8.88 -10.07 11.44
CA VAL A 367 -8.84 -9.59 12.84
C VAL A 367 -9.03 -8.08 12.92
N VAL A 368 -8.35 -7.31 12.07
CA VAL A 368 -8.52 -5.85 12.07
C VAL A 368 -9.88 -5.44 11.51
N ILE A 369 -10.43 -6.21 10.57
CA ILE A 369 -11.76 -5.94 10.02
C ILE A 369 -12.82 -6.14 11.09
N ASP A 370 -12.77 -7.26 11.82
CA ASP A 370 -13.73 -7.58 12.87
C ASP A 370 -13.68 -6.54 14.00
N GLU A 371 -12.49 -6.16 14.48
CA GLU A 371 -12.34 -5.10 15.48
C GLU A 371 -12.89 -3.73 15.00
N LEU A 372 -12.77 -3.40 13.73
CA LEU A 372 -13.31 -2.16 13.18
C LEU A 372 -14.85 -2.20 13.06
N VAL A 373 -15.43 -3.34 12.70
CA VAL A 373 -16.87 -3.53 12.64
C VAL A 373 -17.46 -3.57 14.06
N GLU A 374 -16.82 -4.21 15.02
CA GLU A 374 -17.19 -4.18 16.42
C GLU A 374 -17.19 -2.74 16.96
N LEU A 375 -16.15 -1.97 16.66
CA LEU A 375 -16.07 -0.56 17.04
C LEU A 375 -17.22 0.27 16.44
N ALA A 376 -17.59 0.01 15.18
CA ALA A 376 -18.76 0.64 14.56
C ALA A 376 -20.08 0.28 15.28
N ASN A 377 -20.21 -0.96 15.74
CA ASN A 377 -21.38 -1.47 16.45
C ASN A 377 -21.53 -0.91 17.88
N GLU A 378 -20.49 -0.31 18.46
CA GLU A 378 -20.59 0.41 19.73
C GLU A 378 -21.45 1.68 19.63
N VAL A 379 -21.66 2.21 18.40
CA VAL A 379 -22.54 3.36 18.17
C VAL A 379 -23.98 2.90 18.35
N PRO A 380 -24.79 3.58 19.20
CA PRO A 380 -26.18 3.24 19.36
C PRO A 380 -26.89 3.24 18.00
N LYS A 381 -27.46 2.12 17.60
CA LYS A 381 -28.23 2.01 16.34
C LYS A 381 -29.37 3.02 16.42
N ALA A 382 -29.27 4.10 15.63
CA ALA A 382 -30.45 4.90 15.36
C ALA A 382 -31.50 3.91 14.84
N LYS A 383 -32.73 3.94 15.43
CA LYS A 383 -33.84 3.17 14.85
C LYS A 383 -33.92 3.57 13.39
N LEU A 384 -33.45 2.68 12.52
CA LEU A 384 -33.61 2.82 11.07
C LEU A 384 -35.11 2.78 10.85
N LEU A 385 -35.73 3.95 10.72
CA LEU A 385 -36.98 4.08 10.03
C LEU A 385 -36.69 3.60 8.60
N ARG A 386 -37.05 2.37 8.29
CA ARG A 386 -37.13 1.91 6.90
C ARG A 386 -38.06 2.89 6.20
N LEU A 387 -37.48 3.82 5.45
CA LEU A 387 -38.27 4.58 4.50
C LEU A 387 -38.96 3.55 3.59
N PRO A 388 -40.31 3.60 3.42
CA PRO A 388 -40.97 2.69 2.50
C PRO A 388 -40.31 2.87 1.13
N PHE A 389 -39.90 1.76 0.50
CA PHE A 389 -39.46 1.77 -0.87
C PHE A 389 -40.50 2.52 -1.71
N PRO A 390 -40.10 3.45 -2.60
CA PRO A 390 -41.05 4.03 -3.53
C PRO A 390 -41.76 2.86 -4.25
N PRO A 391 -43.10 2.91 -4.39
CA PRO A 391 -43.84 1.84 -5.04
C PRO A 391 -43.25 1.63 -6.44
N LYS A 392 -43.00 0.37 -6.81
CA LYS A 392 -42.64 0.02 -8.18
C LYS A 392 -43.65 0.68 -9.10
N THR A 393 -43.22 1.65 -9.90
CA THR A 393 -44.04 2.15 -11.01
C THR A 393 -44.20 0.99 -11.95
N ASN A 394 -45.36 0.34 -11.91
CA ASN A 394 -45.78 -0.60 -12.93
C ASN A 394 -45.82 0.16 -14.25
N GLY A 395 -44.83 -0.11 -15.09
CA GLY A 395 -44.83 0.33 -16.46
C GLY A 395 -45.91 -0.43 -17.22
N ASN A 396 -47.17 0.02 -17.13
CA ASN A 396 -48.17 -0.31 -18.12
C ASN A 396 -47.96 0.59 -19.31
N GLY A 397 -47.31 0.04 -20.33
CA GLY A 397 -47.34 0.61 -21.66
C GLY A 397 -48.77 0.54 -22.20
N ASN A 398 -49.34 1.69 -22.48
CA ASN A 398 -50.38 1.80 -23.47
C ASN A 398 -49.92 2.80 -24.53
N GLY A 399 -49.56 2.24 -25.66
CA GLY A 399 -49.45 2.97 -26.90
C GLY A 399 -50.82 3.35 -27.43
N ALA A 400 -50.95 4.60 -27.82
CA ALA A 400 -51.85 5.14 -28.85
C ALA A 400 -51.21 6.51 -29.16
N GLY A 401 -50.71 6.78 -30.31
CA GLY A 401 -51.35 6.75 -31.60
C GLY A 401 -51.75 8.16 -32.03
N ALA A 402 -51.14 8.62 -33.11
CA ALA A 402 -51.60 9.70 -34.00
C ALA A 402 -51.37 11.19 -33.58
N ARG A 403 -50.50 11.86 -34.19
CA ARG A 403 -50.48 12.62 -35.46
C ARG A 403 -49.23 13.44 -35.56
#